data_2556cd7c06b4d115da5700c63b4b960b
#
_entry.id   2556cd7c06b4d115da5700c63b4b960b
#
_cell.length_a   1.000
_cell.length_b   1.000
_cell.length_c   1.000
_cell.angle_alpha   90.00
_cell.angle_beta   90.00
_cell.angle_gamma   90.00
#
_symmetry.space_group_name_H-M   'P 1'
#
loop_
_entity.id
_entity.type
_entity.pdbx_description
1 polymer ?
#
loop_
_entity_poly.entity_id
_entity_poly.type
_entity_poly.pdbx_seq_one_letter_code
_entity_poly.pdbx_strand_id
1 'polypeptide(L)'
;DEVCAVLAAEMKKSGIQVKIIEEEENGNTLVGTWNPGSTEKPVIFMGHMDTVFNEQTENGKFRIQNGKAYGHGVLDMKGGLVISIYVCRALQECGYCGRPVKFVFAGDEETAHSGAKTAETMENEIRGSCAAFNFETGDIQDGIVVGRLGAGVFTIETRGVAAHSGNNPADGKNALEAMARKIVELQNLNDIENGKLMNVAVIQAGEKTNIIPERCVAKGCFRFKTKEAYKELKQKILQICETVSVPGTQGVYIFESKIECMEPSRENYRLFRLMESVAEETGYGPIHAKEVG
;
A
#
# COMPACT_ATOMS: atom_id res chain seq x y z
N ASP A 1 -9.01 -17.34 7.24
CA ASP A 1 -10.21 -17.33 8.11
C ASP A 1 -9.98 -17.84 9.53
N GLU A 2 -9.04 -18.76 9.74
CA GLU A 2 -8.72 -19.25 11.10
C GLU A 2 -8.22 -18.12 12.02
N VAL A 3 -7.31 -17.28 11.55
CA VAL A 3 -6.80 -16.12 12.31
C VAL A 3 -7.94 -15.15 12.65
N CYS A 4 -8.82 -14.87 11.69
CA CYS A 4 -10.00 -14.04 11.91
C CYS A 4 -10.90 -14.60 13.03
N ALA A 5 -11.16 -15.91 13.02
CA ALA A 5 -11.97 -16.56 14.05
C ALA A 5 -11.33 -16.48 15.45
N VAL A 6 -10.01 -16.71 15.55
CA VAL A 6 -9.27 -16.60 16.80
C VAL A 6 -9.30 -15.18 17.36
N LEU A 7 -8.99 -14.17 16.53
CA LEU A 7 -9.04 -12.76 16.94
C LEU A 7 -10.47 -12.34 17.33
N ALA A 8 -11.48 -12.75 16.58
CA ALA A 8 -12.89 -12.48 16.91
C ALA A 8 -13.26 -13.05 18.28
N ALA A 9 -12.79 -14.25 18.62
CA ALA A 9 -13.03 -14.87 19.92
C ALA A 9 -12.32 -14.09 21.06
N GLU A 10 -11.06 -13.68 20.85
CA GLU A 10 -10.31 -12.87 21.83
C GLU A 10 -10.92 -11.48 22.03
N MET A 11 -11.36 -10.83 20.97
CA MET A 11 -12.08 -9.55 21.03
C MET A 11 -13.37 -9.67 21.85
N LYS A 12 -14.18 -10.71 21.60
CA LYS A 12 -15.41 -10.96 22.38
C LYS A 12 -15.15 -11.16 23.86
N LYS A 13 -14.08 -11.90 24.23
CA LYS A 13 -13.65 -12.06 25.64
C LYS A 13 -13.27 -10.71 26.29
N SER A 14 -12.84 -9.74 25.49
CA SER A 14 -12.47 -8.39 25.91
C SER A 14 -13.64 -7.40 25.86
N GLY A 15 -14.89 -7.88 25.74
CA GLY A 15 -16.08 -7.03 25.69
C GLY A 15 -16.23 -6.22 24.38
N ILE A 16 -15.48 -6.56 23.35
CA ILE A 16 -15.56 -5.92 22.04
C ILE A 16 -16.67 -6.56 21.22
N GLN A 17 -17.59 -5.76 20.69
CA GLN A 17 -18.61 -6.23 19.74
C GLN A 17 -17.95 -6.51 18.40
N VAL A 18 -18.21 -7.67 17.81
CA VAL A 18 -17.52 -8.17 16.63
C VAL A 18 -18.47 -8.38 15.47
N LYS A 19 -18.09 -7.94 14.28
CA LYS A 19 -18.69 -8.20 12.98
C LYS A 19 -17.62 -8.76 12.05
N ILE A 20 -17.91 -9.88 11.39
CA ILE A 20 -17.08 -10.42 10.31
C ILE A 20 -17.77 -10.07 9.00
N ILE A 21 -17.02 -9.51 8.07
CA ILE A 21 -17.46 -9.21 6.71
C ILE A 21 -16.79 -10.24 5.82
N GLU A 22 -17.61 -11.12 5.27
CA GLU A 22 -17.15 -12.22 4.42
C GLU A 22 -16.76 -11.70 3.04
N GLU A 23 -15.62 -12.17 2.54
CA GLU A 23 -15.12 -11.94 1.19
C GLU A 23 -15.00 -13.28 0.46
N GLU A 24 -15.47 -13.32 -0.80
CA GLU A 24 -15.55 -14.58 -1.56
C GLU A 24 -14.20 -15.06 -2.07
N GLU A 25 -13.30 -14.14 -2.43
CA GLU A 25 -12.04 -14.45 -3.12
C GLU A 25 -10.80 -14.32 -2.22
N ASN A 26 -10.92 -13.60 -1.10
CA ASN A 26 -9.81 -13.28 -0.20
C ASN A 26 -10.19 -13.53 1.26
N GLY A 27 -9.28 -13.21 2.19
CA GLY A 27 -9.54 -13.31 3.61
C GLY A 27 -10.60 -12.31 4.10
N ASN A 28 -11.40 -12.71 5.07
CA ASN A 28 -12.47 -11.89 5.65
C ASN A 28 -11.94 -10.62 6.31
N THR A 29 -12.75 -9.55 6.32
CA THR A 29 -12.49 -8.36 7.12
C THR A 29 -13.13 -8.48 8.50
N LEU A 30 -12.35 -8.27 9.56
CA LEU A 30 -12.80 -8.31 10.95
C LEU A 30 -12.98 -6.90 11.48
N VAL A 31 -14.19 -6.56 11.89
CA VAL A 31 -14.52 -5.28 12.51
C VAL A 31 -14.93 -5.50 13.97
N GLY A 32 -14.33 -4.71 14.86
CA GLY A 32 -14.67 -4.72 16.28
C GLY A 32 -15.10 -3.33 16.75
N THR A 33 -15.95 -3.24 17.77
CA THR A 33 -16.29 -1.97 18.41
C THR A 33 -16.27 -2.15 19.93
N TRP A 34 -15.39 -1.42 20.58
CA TRP A 34 -15.36 -1.30 22.03
C TRP A 34 -16.02 0.01 22.46
N ASN A 35 -16.73 0.00 23.59
CA ASN A 35 -17.49 1.13 24.12
C ASN A 35 -18.49 1.75 23.11
N PRO A 36 -19.38 0.94 22.50
CA PRO A 36 -20.27 1.38 21.42
C PRO A 36 -21.35 2.37 21.88
N GLY A 37 -21.56 2.53 23.18
CA GLY A 37 -22.53 3.47 23.76
C GLY A 37 -22.09 4.92 23.79
N SER A 38 -20.82 5.20 23.52
CA SER A 38 -20.31 6.57 23.47
C SER A 38 -20.73 7.26 22.18
N THR A 39 -21.10 8.55 22.28
CA THR A 39 -21.48 9.40 21.15
C THR A 39 -20.29 10.14 20.54
N GLU A 40 -19.11 9.99 21.11
CA GLU A 40 -17.89 10.59 20.59
C GLU A 40 -17.41 9.91 19.29
N LYS A 41 -16.64 10.63 18.49
CA LYS A 41 -16.01 10.07 17.30
C LYS A 41 -15.01 8.99 17.68
N PRO A 42 -15.04 7.81 17.04
CA PRO A 42 -14.16 6.70 17.39
C PRO A 42 -12.70 6.97 17.03
N VAL A 43 -11.82 6.30 17.75
CA VAL A 43 -10.44 6.05 17.34
C VAL A 43 -10.40 4.71 16.61
N ILE A 44 -9.66 4.64 15.51
CA ILE A 44 -9.51 3.42 14.71
C ILE A 44 -8.20 2.73 15.05
N PHE A 45 -8.25 1.42 15.26
CA PHE A 45 -7.11 0.52 15.31
C PHE A 45 -7.15 -0.37 14.06
N MET A 46 -6.11 -0.29 13.23
CA MET A 46 -6.02 -0.96 11.93
C MET A 46 -4.88 -1.97 11.89
N GLY A 47 -5.01 -2.92 10.99
CA GLY A 47 -3.98 -3.85 10.61
C GLY A 47 -4.49 -4.94 9.69
N HIS A 48 -3.65 -5.95 9.40
CA HIS A 48 -4.02 -7.08 8.57
C HIS A 48 -3.74 -8.43 9.23
N MET A 49 -4.49 -9.45 8.82
CA MET A 49 -4.47 -10.79 9.39
C MET A 49 -3.72 -11.81 8.54
N ASP A 50 -3.60 -11.52 7.25
CA ASP A 50 -2.92 -12.37 6.26
C ASP A 50 -1.39 -12.26 6.36
N THR A 51 -0.69 -13.05 5.57
CA THR A 51 0.77 -13.07 5.47
C THR A 51 1.19 -13.51 4.08
N VAL A 52 2.38 -13.11 3.64
CA VAL A 52 3.00 -13.56 2.38
C VAL A 52 3.37 -15.05 2.37
N PHE A 53 3.25 -15.76 3.48
CA PHE A 53 3.72 -17.14 3.62
C PHE A 53 2.61 -18.16 3.36
N ASN A 54 2.93 -19.20 2.62
CA ASN A 54 2.07 -20.37 2.49
C ASN A 54 2.19 -21.26 3.74
N GLU A 55 1.08 -21.90 4.13
CA GLU A 55 0.99 -22.77 5.33
C GLU A 55 2.02 -23.92 5.37
N GLN A 56 2.59 -24.31 4.23
CA GLN A 56 3.47 -25.47 4.07
C GLN A 56 4.96 -25.21 4.40
N THR A 57 5.36 -24.01 4.79
CA THR A 57 6.76 -23.75 5.12
C THR A 57 7.10 -24.21 6.53
N GLU A 58 8.01 -25.20 6.65
CA GLU A 58 8.43 -25.80 7.92
C GLU A 58 8.92 -24.80 8.98
N ASN A 59 9.47 -23.68 8.58
CA ASN A 59 9.97 -22.61 9.44
C ASN A 59 8.87 -21.69 10.03
N GLY A 60 7.61 -21.87 9.63
CA GLY A 60 6.50 -21.01 10.02
C GLY A 60 5.88 -21.27 11.37
N LYS A 61 6.24 -22.36 12.04
CA LYS A 61 5.67 -22.73 13.34
C LYS A 61 6.06 -21.72 14.41
N PHE A 62 5.07 -21.30 15.20
CA PHE A 62 5.30 -20.40 16.35
C PHE A 62 6.23 -21.04 17.37
N ARG A 63 7.25 -20.29 17.81
CA ARG A 63 8.16 -20.68 18.87
C ARG A 63 8.70 -19.47 19.61
N ILE A 64 9.05 -19.66 20.86
CA ILE A 64 9.74 -18.66 21.67
C ILE A 64 11.16 -19.18 21.92
N GLN A 65 12.17 -18.36 21.59
CA GLN A 65 13.57 -18.69 21.81
C GLN A 65 14.33 -17.43 22.20
N ASN A 66 15.09 -17.50 23.30
CA ASN A 66 15.89 -16.39 23.83
C ASN A 66 15.07 -15.09 24.03
N GLY A 67 13.85 -15.21 24.56
CA GLY A 67 12.96 -14.08 24.80
C GLY A 67 12.35 -13.45 23.54
N LYS A 68 12.52 -14.08 22.38
CA LYS A 68 11.94 -13.62 21.11
C LYS A 68 10.91 -14.61 20.57
N ALA A 69 9.83 -14.10 20.02
CA ALA A 69 8.81 -14.88 19.32
C ALA A 69 9.12 -14.98 17.83
N TYR A 70 8.97 -16.15 17.26
CA TYR A 70 9.18 -16.44 15.84
C TYR A 70 7.96 -17.17 15.30
N GLY A 71 7.62 -16.91 14.04
CA GLY A 71 6.50 -17.55 13.33
C GLY A 71 5.97 -16.66 12.22
N HIS A 72 5.17 -17.22 11.31
CA HIS A 72 4.55 -16.45 10.24
C HIS A 72 3.65 -15.34 10.79
N GLY A 73 3.90 -14.10 10.37
CA GLY A 73 3.12 -12.93 10.77
C GLY A 73 3.29 -12.51 12.24
N VAL A 74 4.28 -13.03 12.98
CA VAL A 74 4.53 -12.59 14.36
C VAL A 74 4.89 -11.11 14.39
N LEU A 75 5.73 -10.65 13.47
CA LEU A 75 6.12 -9.26 13.33
C LEU A 75 5.19 -8.52 12.37
N ASP A 76 4.90 -9.11 11.23
CA ASP A 76 4.07 -8.58 10.16
C ASP A 76 2.82 -9.45 10.00
N MET A 77 1.62 -9.01 10.54
CA MET A 77 1.60 -8.00 11.61
C MET A 77 0.73 -8.46 12.80
N LYS A 78 0.58 -9.79 13.02
CA LYS A 78 -0.30 -10.36 14.08
C LYS A 78 0.08 -9.90 15.50
N GLY A 79 1.38 -9.62 15.73
CA GLY A 79 1.82 -9.03 17.00
C GLY A 79 1.15 -7.70 17.29
N GLY A 80 1.05 -6.82 16.27
CA GLY A 80 0.36 -5.55 16.36
C GLY A 80 -1.14 -5.71 16.64
N LEU A 81 -1.80 -6.71 16.01
CA LEU A 81 -3.21 -7.01 16.27
C LEU A 81 -3.45 -7.40 17.72
N VAL A 82 -2.59 -8.25 18.28
CA VAL A 82 -2.66 -8.64 19.70
C VAL A 82 -2.46 -7.42 20.59
N ILE A 83 -1.44 -6.60 20.34
CA ILE A 83 -1.18 -5.37 21.11
C ILE A 83 -2.44 -4.48 21.11
N SER A 84 -3.09 -4.27 19.97
CA SER A 84 -4.27 -3.43 19.87
C SER A 84 -5.44 -3.89 20.72
N ILE A 85 -5.67 -5.22 20.81
CA ILE A 85 -6.71 -5.82 21.70
C ILE A 85 -6.35 -5.60 23.17
N TYR A 86 -5.07 -5.79 23.53
CA TYR A 86 -4.62 -5.61 24.91
C TYR A 86 -4.64 -4.14 25.35
N VAL A 87 -4.45 -3.19 24.44
CA VAL A 87 -4.68 -1.76 24.73
C VAL A 87 -6.11 -1.53 25.22
N CYS A 88 -7.12 -2.11 24.57
CA CYS A 88 -8.50 -1.98 25.02
C CYS A 88 -8.75 -2.67 26.38
N ARG A 89 -8.12 -3.81 26.66
CA ARG A 89 -8.19 -4.44 27.99
C ARG A 89 -7.60 -3.52 29.07
N ALA A 90 -6.45 -2.90 28.78
CA ALA A 90 -5.84 -1.94 29.70
C ALA A 90 -6.72 -0.72 29.94
N LEU A 91 -7.32 -0.15 28.87
CA LEU A 91 -8.28 0.95 29.00
C LEU A 91 -9.47 0.58 29.89
N GLN A 92 -10.00 -0.62 29.72
CA GLN A 92 -11.10 -1.15 30.53
C GLN A 92 -10.70 -1.30 32.00
N GLU A 93 -9.52 -1.87 32.29
CA GLU A 93 -8.99 -2.02 33.65
C GLU A 93 -8.73 -0.66 34.32
N CYS A 94 -8.30 0.35 33.56
CA CYS A 94 -8.18 1.72 34.03
C CYS A 94 -9.50 2.49 34.19
N GLY A 95 -10.63 1.86 33.88
CA GLY A 95 -11.96 2.48 33.99
C GLY A 95 -12.21 3.56 32.93
N TYR A 96 -11.50 3.56 31.82
CA TYR A 96 -11.73 4.52 30.73
C TYR A 96 -13.11 4.28 30.10
N CYS A 97 -13.89 5.35 29.96
CA CYS A 97 -15.24 5.32 29.40
C CYS A 97 -15.48 6.40 28.32
N GLY A 98 -14.42 6.94 27.76
CA GLY A 98 -14.47 8.04 26.78
C GLY A 98 -14.82 7.57 25.38
N ARG A 99 -13.96 7.84 24.41
CA ARG A 99 -14.19 7.53 22.99
C ARG A 99 -14.31 6.05 22.71
N PRO A 100 -15.16 5.66 21.76
CA PRO A 100 -15.16 4.30 21.26
C PRO A 100 -13.83 3.99 20.54
N VAL A 101 -13.40 2.75 20.63
CA VAL A 101 -12.32 2.22 19.77
C VAL A 101 -12.96 1.27 18.76
N LYS A 102 -12.67 1.49 17.49
CA LYS A 102 -13.11 0.63 16.41
C LYS A 102 -11.90 -0.07 15.78
N PHE A 103 -11.97 -1.38 15.68
CA PHE A 103 -10.97 -2.22 15.05
C PHE A 103 -11.38 -2.50 13.61
N VAL A 104 -10.45 -2.43 12.67
CA VAL A 104 -10.65 -2.80 11.27
C VAL A 104 -9.42 -3.59 10.82
N PHE A 105 -9.57 -4.91 10.74
CA PHE A 105 -8.49 -5.81 10.35
C PHE A 105 -8.79 -6.44 8.99
N ALA A 106 -7.96 -6.16 8.00
CA ALA A 106 -8.06 -6.72 6.66
C ALA A 106 -7.53 -8.17 6.62
N GLY A 107 -8.05 -8.97 5.72
CA GLY A 107 -7.59 -10.34 5.49
C GLY A 107 -6.85 -10.53 4.16
N ASP A 108 -6.47 -9.44 3.47
CA ASP A 108 -5.94 -9.46 2.10
C ASP A 108 -4.99 -8.29 1.79
N GLU A 109 -4.29 -7.75 2.79
CA GLU A 109 -3.37 -6.63 2.61
C GLU A 109 -2.19 -7.03 1.71
N GLU A 110 -1.62 -8.20 1.93
CA GLU A 110 -0.44 -8.72 1.23
C GLU A 110 -0.70 -9.01 -0.27
N THR A 111 -1.95 -9.07 -0.65
CA THR A 111 -2.38 -9.14 -2.06
C THR A 111 -2.82 -7.78 -2.62
N ALA A 112 -2.56 -6.68 -1.88
CA ALA A 112 -2.96 -5.32 -2.22
C ALA A 112 -4.48 -5.18 -2.45
N HIS A 113 -5.30 -5.92 -1.69
CA HIS A 113 -6.77 -5.98 -1.79
C HIS A 113 -7.26 -6.38 -3.19
N SER A 114 -6.49 -7.24 -3.88
CA SER A 114 -6.76 -7.64 -5.26
C SER A 114 -8.06 -8.46 -5.36
N GLY A 115 -9.02 -7.97 -6.14
CA GLY A 115 -10.30 -8.65 -6.38
C GLY A 115 -11.36 -8.52 -5.28
N ALA A 116 -11.03 -7.90 -4.13
CA ALA A 116 -11.92 -7.77 -2.99
C ALA A 116 -12.53 -6.37 -2.85
N LYS A 117 -13.59 -6.28 -2.07
CA LYS A 117 -14.21 -5.01 -1.65
C LYS A 117 -13.60 -4.47 -0.35
N THR A 118 -12.53 -5.06 0.12
CA THR A 118 -11.91 -4.76 1.42
C THR A 118 -11.56 -3.28 1.55
N ALA A 119 -10.96 -2.66 0.54
CA ALA A 119 -10.62 -1.24 0.57
C ALA A 119 -11.87 -0.35 0.75
N GLU A 120 -12.97 -0.63 0.04
CA GLU A 120 -14.25 0.08 0.17
C GLU A 120 -14.87 -0.16 1.55
N THR A 121 -14.83 -1.40 2.03
CA THR A 121 -15.29 -1.79 3.36
C THR A 121 -14.54 -1.03 4.44
N MET A 122 -13.19 -1.01 4.37
CA MET A 122 -12.36 -0.28 5.31
C MET A 122 -12.68 1.22 5.28
N GLU A 123 -12.77 1.83 4.10
CA GLU A 123 -13.12 3.25 3.96
C GLU A 123 -14.47 3.57 4.63
N ASN A 124 -15.47 2.73 4.43
CA ASN A 124 -16.79 2.91 5.04
C ASN A 124 -16.76 2.76 6.56
N GLU A 125 -16.00 1.78 7.07
CA GLU A 125 -15.89 1.51 8.50
C GLU A 125 -15.09 2.58 9.26
N ILE A 126 -14.09 3.23 8.64
CA ILE A 126 -13.28 4.29 9.28
C ILE A 126 -13.90 5.68 9.15
N ARG A 127 -14.91 5.85 8.30
CA ARG A 127 -15.51 7.16 8.03
C ARG A 127 -16.06 7.80 9.30
N GLY A 128 -15.73 9.08 9.52
CA GLY A 128 -16.18 9.84 10.68
C GLY A 128 -15.34 9.64 11.95
N SER A 129 -14.27 8.87 11.92
CA SER A 129 -13.33 8.74 13.02
C SER A 129 -12.53 10.04 13.28
N CYS A 130 -11.94 10.15 14.47
CA CYS A 130 -11.10 11.30 14.84
C CYS A 130 -9.61 11.05 14.64
N ALA A 131 -9.17 9.78 14.69
CA ALA A 131 -7.80 9.33 14.47
C ALA A 131 -7.78 7.86 14.08
N ALA A 132 -6.74 7.45 13.38
CA ALA A 132 -6.45 6.04 13.08
C ALA A 132 -4.99 5.72 13.43
N PHE A 133 -4.78 4.56 14.05
CA PHE A 133 -3.48 3.96 14.33
C PHE A 133 -3.38 2.65 13.58
N ASN A 134 -2.40 2.53 12.70
CA ASN A 134 -2.04 1.27 12.08
C ASN A 134 -0.97 0.59 12.95
N PHE A 135 -1.23 -0.65 13.37
CA PHE A 135 -0.37 -1.44 14.24
C PHE A 135 0.62 -2.29 13.44
N GLU A 136 0.98 -1.84 12.24
CA GLU A 136 2.03 -2.43 11.42
C GLU A 136 3.39 -2.49 12.13
N THR A 137 4.32 -3.24 11.52
CA THR A 137 5.69 -3.36 12.03
C THR A 137 6.29 -1.99 12.32
N GLY A 138 6.73 -1.81 13.56
CA GLY A 138 7.41 -0.58 13.97
C GLY A 138 8.81 -0.45 13.36
N ASP A 139 9.33 0.75 13.42
CA ASP A 139 10.75 1.02 13.12
C ASP A 139 11.61 0.66 14.33
N ILE A 140 12.75 -0.01 14.10
CA ILE A 140 13.73 -0.35 15.17
C ILE A 140 14.24 0.91 15.90
N GLN A 141 14.12 2.08 15.30
CA GLN A 141 14.54 3.37 15.85
C GLN A 141 13.38 4.16 16.44
N ASP A 142 12.26 3.51 16.78
CA ASP A 142 11.06 4.15 17.34
C ASP A 142 10.45 5.26 16.44
N GLY A 143 10.53 5.07 15.12
CA GLY A 143 9.93 5.95 14.13
C GLY A 143 8.43 5.73 14.00
N ILE A 144 7.67 6.82 14.06
CA ILE A 144 6.22 6.83 13.82
C ILE A 144 5.96 7.36 12.41
N VAL A 145 5.32 6.56 11.57
CA VAL A 145 5.02 6.94 10.19
C VAL A 145 3.90 7.99 10.16
N VAL A 146 4.23 9.19 9.68
CA VAL A 146 3.30 10.34 9.53
C VAL A 146 2.98 10.65 8.07
N GLY A 147 3.71 10.02 7.14
CA GLY A 147 3.51 10.15 5.69
C GLY A 147 4.04 8.93 4.95
N ARG A 148 3.40 8.56 3.84
CA ARG A 148 3.80 7.45 2.97
C ARG A 148 3.57 7.82 1.52
N LEU A 149 4.56 7.51 0.65
CA LEU A 149 4.38 7.72 -0.78
C LEU A 149 3.30 6.78 -1.32
N GLY A 150 2.48 7.32 -2.21
CA GLY A 150 1.61 6.51 -3.06
C GLY A 150 2.40 5.84 -4.17
N ALA A 151 1.83 4.82 -4.78
CA ALA A 151 2.40 4.08 -5.87
C ALA A 151 1.43 3.92 -7.04
N GLY A 152 1.95 3.91 -8.26
CA GLY A 152 1.20 3.51 -9.44
C GLY A 152 2.03 2.55 -10.29
N VAL A 153 1.38 1.57 -10.90
CA VAL A 153 1.98 0.65 -11.86
C VAL A 153 1.31 0.85 -13.21
N PHE A 154 2.10 0.82 -14.27
CA PHE A 154 1.60 1.03 -15.63
C PHE A 154 2.31 0.20 -16.66
N THR A 155 1.63 -0.07 -17.78
CA THR A 155 2.18 -0.63 -18.99
C THR A 155 1.95 0.35 -20.14
N ILE A 156 2.98 0.59 -20.94
CA ILE A 156 2.88 1.30 -22.22
C ILE A 156 3.19 0.31 -23.34
N GLU A 157 2.39 0.34 -24.38
CA GLU A 157 2.64 -0.37 -25.63
C GLU A 157 2.83 0.64 -26.74
N THR A 158 3.85 0.48 -27.58
CA THR A 158 4.00 1.17 -28.84
C THR A 158 3.78 0.20 -29.99
N ARG A 159 3.03 0.65 -30.99
CA ARG A 159 2.72 -0.10 -32.21
C ARG A 159 3.30 0.62 -33.40
N GLY A 160 3.81 -0.13 -34.34
CA GLY A 160 4.40 0.35 -35.58
C GLY A 160 4.11 -0.61 -36.74
N VAL A 161 5.06 -0.76 -37.66
CA VAL A 161 4.93 -1.65 -38.83
C VAL A 161 6.24 -2.42 -39.02
N ALA A 162 6.16 -3.74 -39.09
CA ALA A 162 7.31 -4.60 -39.35
C ALA A 162 7.79 -4.46 -40.80
N ALA A 163 9.11 -4.43 -40.99
CA ALA A 163 9.72 -4.49 -42.30
C ALA A 163 11.13 -5.08 -42.20
N HIS A 164 11.66 -5.57 -43.33
CA HIS A 164 13.05 -6.04 -43.38
C HIS A 164 13.99 -4.82 -43.37
N SER A 165 14.88 -4.73 -42.36
CA SER A 165 15.71 -3.56 -42.10
C SER A 165 16.71 -3.20 -43.22
N GLY A 166 17.04 -4.15 -44.09
CA GLY A 166 17.93 -3.96 -45.23
C GLY A 166 17.21 -3.81 -46.57
N ASN A 167 16.13 -4.57 -46.82
CA ASN A 167 15.50 -4.62 -48.13
C ASN A 167 14.46 -3.52 -48.35
N ASN A 168 13.63 -3.24 -47.34
CA ASN A 168 12.54 -2.25 -47.41
C ASN A 168 12.39 -1.45 -46.09
N PRO A 169 13.44 -0.77 -45.64
CA PRO A 169 13.42 -0.06 -44.35
C PRO A 169 12.42 1.10 -44.30
N ALA A 170 12.09 1.70 -45.45
CA ALA A 170 11.15 2.81 -45.54
C ALA A 170 9.69 2.44 -45.20
N ASP A 171 9.33 1.14 -45.39
CA ASP A 171 7.99 0.65 -45.10
C ASP A 171 7.81 0.41 -43.59
N GLY A 172 8.89 0.18 -42.88
CA GLY A 172 8.89 -0.06 -41.44
C GLY A 172 8.59 1.19 -40.60
N LYS A 173 7.90 0.97 -39.47
CA LYS A 173 7.67 1.98 -38.43
C LYS A 173 8.12 1.41 -37.10
N ASN A 174 9.28 1.86 -36.62
CA ASN A 174 9.98 1.22 -35.50
C ASN A 174 9.32 1.52 -34.16
N ALA A 175 8.58 0.55 -33.62
CA ALA A 175 7.94 0.66 -32.32
C ALA A 175 8.96 0.71 -31.16
N LEU A 176 10.09 0.00 -31.27
CA LEU A 176 11.14 0.04 -30.23
C LEU A 176 11.81 1.42 -30.15
N GLU A 177 12.10 2.05 -31.29
CA GLU A 177 12.62 3.41 -31.30
C GLU A 177 11.64 4.40 -30.67
N ALA A 178 10.35 4.28 -31.01
CA ALA A 178 9.30 5.11 -30.42
C ALA A 178 9.25 4.94 -28.88
N MET A 179 9.35 3.70 -28.40
CA MET A 179 9.36 3.40 -26.97
C MET A 179 10.62 3.94 -26.29
N ALA A 180 11.79 3.78 -26.89
CA ALA A 180 13.04 4.27 -26.32
C ALA A 180 13.01 5.78 -26.05
N ARG A 181 12.45 6.57 -26.99
CA ARG A 181 12.26 8.01 -26.81
C ARG A 181 11.31 8.31 -25.66
N LYS A 182 10.18 7.61 -25.56
CA LYS A 182 9.22 7.75 -24.45
C LYS A 182 9.84 7.39 -23.10
N ILE A 183 10.66 6.34 -23.02
CA ILE A 183 11.34 5.95 -21.77
C ILE A 183 12.25 7.07 -21.28
N VAL A 184 13.01 7.72 -22.14
CA VAL A 184 13.86 8.85 -21.75
C VAL A 184 13.02 10.00 -21.18
N GLU A 185 11.91 10.35 -21.84
CA GLU A 185 11.00 11.40 -21.35
C GLU A 185 10.35 11.02 -20.01
N LEU A 186 9.91 9.77 -19.84
CA LEU A 186 9.36 9.26 -18.58
C LEU A 186 10.38 9.36 -17.44
N GLN A 187 11.63 8.90 -17.66
CA GLN A 187 12.66 8.95 -16.64
C GLN A 187 13.01 10.40 -16.23
N ASN A 188 12.82 11.38 -17.11
CA ASN A 188 13.00 12.81 -16.82
C ASN A 188 11.87 13.38 -15.93
N LEU A 189 10.81 12.63 -15.64
CA LEU A 189 9.79 13.02 -14.66
C LEU A 189 10.23 12.85 -13.20
N ASN A 190 11.39 12.26 -12.96
CA ASN A 190 11.94 12.13 -11.63
C ASN A 190 12.20 13.51 -11.02
N ASP A 191 11.65 13.69 -9.81
CA ASP A 191 11.82 14.88 -8.98
C ASP A 191 11.80 14.41 -7.51
N ILE A 192 12.93 13.82 -7.11
CA ILE A 192 13.09 13.13 -5.82
C ILE A 192 12.82 14.09 -4.66
N GLU A 193 13.30 15.33 -4.78
CA GLU A 193 13.11 16.36 -3.73
C GLU A 193 11.64 16.68 -3.47
N ASN A 194 10.82 16.64 -4.51
CA ASN A 194 9.36 16.84 -4.42
C ASN A 194 8.56 15.54 -4.33
N GLY A 195 9.23 14.41 -4.09
CA GLY A 195 8.61 13.11 -3.88
C GLY A 195 7.89 12.56 -5.12
N LYS A 196 8.41 12.83 -6.32
CA LYS A 196 7.99 12.22 -7.58
C LYS A 196 9.08 11.29 -8.10
N LEU A 197 8.79 10.00 -8.15
CA LEU A 197 9.72 8.99 -8.62
C LEU A 197 9.11 8.26 -9.81
N MET A 198 9.92 8.01 -10.84
CA MET A 198 9.54 7.28 -12.04
C MET A 198 10.59 6.22 -12.33
N ASN A 199 10.14 4.99 -12.56
CA ASN A 199 11.01 3.89 -12.95
C ASN A 199 10.37 3.04 -14.05
N VAL A 200 10.99 2.98 -15.21
CA VAL A 200 10.64 2.01 -16.27
C VAL A 200 11.64 0.86 -16.17
N ALA A 201 11.17 -0.29 -15.73
CA ALA A 201 12.03 -1.42 -15.35
C ALA A 201 12.04 -2.57 -16.37
N VAL A 202 10.99 -2.71 -17.16
CA VAL A 202 10.85 -3.82 -18.11
C VAL A 202 10.61 -3.26 -19.50
N ILE A 203 11.30 -3.81 -20.50
CA ILE A 203 11.06 -3.56 -21.92
C ILE A 203 11.14 -4.87 -22.70
N GLN A 204 10.20 -5.08 -23.62
CA GLN A 204 10.15 -6.24 -24.51
C GLN A 204 9.80 -5.81 -25.92
N ALA A 205 10.67 -6.14 -26.88
CA ALA A 205 10.44 -5.85 -28.31
C ALA A 205 11.31 -6.75 -29.20
N GLY A 206 10.79 -7.04 -30.38
CA GLY A 206 11.50 -7.72 -31.47
C GLY A 206 11.93 -9.15 -31.16
N GLU A 207 12.13 -9.94 -32.21
CA GLU A 207 12.60 -11.32 -32.11
C GLU A 207 13.84 -11.56 -33.00
N LYS A 208 14.00 -10.76 -34.06
CA LYS A 208 15.06 -10.92 -35.07
C LYS A 208 15.74 -9.60 -35.36
N THR A 209 17.06 -9.61 -35.47
CA THR A 209 17.90 -8.41 -35.66
C THR A 209 17.70 -7.74 -37.02
N ASN A 210 17.19 -8.45 -38.03
CA ASN A 210 16.98 -7.93 -39.38
C ASN A 210 15.52 -7.50 -39.65
N ILE A 211 14.66 -7.47 -38.61
CA ILE A 211 13.26 -7.01 -38.72
C ILE A 211 13.06 -5.77 -37.84
N ILE A 212 12.48 -4.73 -38.41
CA ILE A 212 12.03 -3.54 -37.67
C ILE A 212 10.87 -3.97 -36.76
N PRO A 213 10.94 -3.77 -35.42
CA PRO A 213 9.88 -4.20 -34.50
C PRO A 213 8.59 -3.40 -34.70
N GLU A 214 7.47 -4.10 -34.89
CA GLU A 214 6.14 -3.52 -34.97
C GLU A 214 5.47 -3.32 -33.63
N ARG A 215 6.03 -3.94 -32.56
CA ARG A 215 5.47 -3.87 -31.21
C ARG A 215 6.58 -3.76 -30.17
N CYS A 216 6.39 -2.88 -29.21
CA CYS A 216 7.23 -2.80 -28.02
C CYS A 216 6.35 -2.55 -26.79
N VAL A 217 6.62 -3.26 -25.70
CA VAL A 217 5.92 -3.11 -24.42
C VAL A 217 6.95 -2.71 -23.36
N ALA A 218 6.62 -1.69 -22.59
CA ALA A 218 7.38 -1.30 -21.40
C ALA A 218 6.48 -1.26 -20.17
N LYS A 219 7.02 -1.73 -19.03
CA LYS A 219 6.35 -1.66 -17.73
C LYS A 219 7.15 -0.83 -16.76
N GLY A 220 6.43 -0.04 -15.98
CA GLY A 220 7.04 0.84 -15.00
C GLY A 220 6.15 1.08 -13.79
N CYS A 221 6.76 1.72 -12.81
CA CYS A 221 6.07 2.21 -11.64
C CYS A 221 6.45 3.66 -11.36
N PHE A 222 5.58 4.37 -10.68
CA PHE A 222 5.86 5.70 -10.17
C PHE A 222 5.44 5.83 -8.72
N ARG A 223 6.09 6.74 -7.99
CA ARG A 223 5.75 7.09 -6.62
C ARG A 223 5.40 8.57 -6.55
N PHE A 224 4.55 8.92 -5.59
CA PHE A 224 4.09 10.30 -5.42
C PHE A 224 3.81 10.61 -3.95
N LYS A 225 4.18 11.84 -3.54
CA LYS A 225 4.02 12.29 -2.14
C LYS A 225 2.63 12.86 -1.88
N THR A 226 1.98 13.47 -2.89
CA THR A 226 0.69 14.13 -2.77
C THR A 226 -0.26 13.72 -3.89
N LYS A 227 -1.56 13.93 -3.67
CA LYS A 227 -2.59 13.70 -4.70
C LYS A 227 -2.39 14.60 -5.92
N GLU A 228 -1.87 15.80 -5.72
CA GLU A 228 -1.53 16.74 -6.79
C GLU A 228 -0.37 16.21 -7.64
N ALA A 229 0.69 15.70 -6.99
CA ALA A 229 1.82 15.07 -7.67
C ALA A 229 1.36 13.85 -8.50
N TYR A 230 0.42 13.06 -7.99
CA TYR A 230 -0.20 11.96 -8.75
C TYR A 230 -0.88 12.46 -10.02
N LYS A 231 -1.73 13.49 -9.90
CA LYS A 231 -2.46 14.04 -11.06
C LYS A 231 -1.49 14.56 -12.13
N GLU A 232 -0.45 15.28 -11.70
CA GLU A 232 0.59 15.80 -12.58
C GLU A 232 1.36 14.68 -13.30
N LEU A 233 1.84 13.68 -12.55
CA LEU A 233 2.55 12.53 -13.12
C LEU A 233 1.68 11.77 -14.12
N LYS A 234 0.44 11.45 -13.74
CA LYS A 234 -0.50 10.75 -14.61
C LYS A 234 -0.75 11.50 -15.92
N GLN A 235 -0.97 12.81 -15.83
CA GLN A 235 -1.18 13.64 -17.03
C GLN A 235 0.05 13.64 -17.95
N LYS A 236 1.26 13.78 -17.38
CA LYS A 236 2.51 13.74 -18.17
C LYS A 236 2.77 12.37 -18.78
N ILE A 237 2.53 11.28 -18.04
CA ILE A 237 2.65 9.92 -18.57
C ILE A 237 1.72 9.73 -19.79
N LEU A 238 0.46 10.14 -19.68
CA LEU A 238 -0.51 10.05 -20.78
C LEU A 238 -0.04 10.89 -21.98
N GLN A 239 0.39 12.11 -21.76
CA GLN A 239 0.89 12.99 -22.82
C GLN A 239 2.09 12.38 -23.55
N ILE A 240 3.07 11.85 -22.81
CA ILE A 240 4.25 11.17 -23.39
C ILE A 240 3.81 9.94 -24.19
N CYS A 241 2.85 9.18 -23.67
CA CYS A 241 2.33 7.99 -24.34
C CYS A 241 1.65 8.34 -25.67
N GLU A 242 0.83 9.37 -25.70
CA GLU A 242 0.07 9.80 -26.87
C GLU A 242 0.93 10.52 -27.92
N THR A 243 2.05 11.13 -27.52
CA THR A 243 2.94 11.84 -28.45
C THR A 243 3.55 10.88 -29.46
N VAL A 244 3.41 11.21 -30.75
CA VAL A 244 4.00 10.45 -31.85
C VAL A 244 5.48 10.81 -31.98
N SER A 245 6.36 9.97 -31.40
CA SER A 245 7.83 10.20 -31.42
C SER A 245 8.53 9.65 -32.67
N VAL A 246 7.90 8.71 -33.37
CA VAL A 246 8.32 8.18 -34.68
C VAL A 246 7.09 8.19 -35.59
N PRO A 247 7.15 8.83 -36.76
CA PRO A 247 6.03 8.91 -37.68
C PRO A 247 5.44 7.53 -38.05
N GLY A 248 4.12 7.37 -37.94
CA GLY A 248 3.41 6.12 -38.20
C GLY A 248 3.44 5.12 -37.05
N THR A 249 3.91 5.50 -35.88
CA THR A 249 3.75 4.72 -34.65
C THR A 249 2.61 5.27 -33.78
N GLN A 250 2.08 4.42 -32.89
CA GLN A 250 1.05 4.76 -31.94
C GLN A 250 1.44 4.27 -30.55
N GLY A 251 1.19 5.08 -29.51
CA GLY A 251 1.33 4.67 -28.11
C GLY A 251 -0.02 4.33 -27.48
N VAL A 252 -0.04 3.29 -26.66
CA VAL A 252 -1.20 2.87 -25.87
C VAL A 252 -0.78 2.80 -24.41
N TYR A 253 -1.54 3.46 -23.53
CA TYR A 253 -1.33 3.45 -22.08
C TYR A 253 -2.32 2.52 -21.40
N ILE A 254 -1.82 1.65 -20.54
CA ILE A 254 -2.60 0.75 -19.71
C ILE A 254 -2.22 1.02 -18.26
N PHE A 255 -3.17 1.51 -17.49
CA PHE A 255 -3.00 1.66 -16.05
C PHE A 255 -3.31 0.33 -15.37
N GLU A 256 -2.42 -0.15 -14.50
CA GLU A 256 -2.59 -1.46 -13.85
C GLU A 256 -3.14 -1.31 -12.43
N SER A 257 -2.49 -0.51 -11.58
CA SER A 257 -2.90 -0.34 -10.19
C SER A 257 -2.41 0.96 -9.57
N LYS A 258 -3.04 1.34 -8.44
CA LYS A 258 -2.63 2.50 -7.64
C LYS A 258 -2.85 2.22 -6.16
N ILE A 259 -1.86 2.61 -5.35
CA ILE A 259 -1.97 2.73 -3.90
C ILE A 259 -1.95 4.22 -3.57
N GLU A 260 -2.90 4.68 -2.75
CA GLU A 260 -2.99 6.10 -2.36
C GLU A 260 -1.82 6.50 -1.46
N CYS A 261 -1.43 7.77 -1.52
CA CYS A 261 -0.46 8.33 -0.59
C CYS A 261 -1.12 8.68 0.74
N MET A 262 -0.36 8.55 1.82
CA MET A 262 -0.65 9.18 3.09
C MET A 262 0.14 10.50 3.16
N GLU A 263 -0.53 11.61 2.87
CA GLU A 263 0.14 12.90 2.91
C GLU A 263 0.55 13.25 4.34
N PRO A 264 1.78 13.78 4.57
CA PRO A 264 2.22 14.22 5.89
C PRO A 264 1.49 15.50 6.30
N SER A 265 0.23 15.34 6.74
CA SER A 265 -0.67 16.43 7.07
C SER A 265 -0.33 17.08 8.43
N ARG A 266 -0.84 18.29 8.63
CA ARG A 266 -0.75 18.97 9.93
C ARG A 266 -1.39 18.16 11.06
N GLU A 267 -2.47 17.45 10.74
CA GLU A 267 -3.20 16.59 11.66
C GLU A 267 -2.38 15.37 12.07
N ASN A 268 -1.66 14.74 11.13
CA ASN A 268 -0.76 13.63 11.41
C ASN A 268 0.38 14.08 12.34
N TYR A 269 0.99 15.24 12.07
CA TYR A 269 2.02 15.78 12.96
C TYR A 269 1.47 16.20 14.32
N ARG A 270 0.22 16.66 14.41
CA ARG A 270 -0.42 16.95 15.70
C ARG A 270 -0.62 15.66 16.52
N LEU A 271 -1.06 14.58 15.88
CA LEU A 271 -1.19 13.28 16.52
C LEU A 271 0.17 12.74 16.97
N PHE A 272 1.18 12.85 16.11
CA PHE A 272 2.56 12.48 16.46
C PHE A 272 3.06 13.24 17.71
N ARG A 273 2.87 14.56 17.78
CA ARG A 273 3.30 15.35 18.96
C ARG A 273 2.58 14.95 20.25
N LEU A 274 1.32 14.53 20.15
CA LEU A 274 0.61 13.96 21.29
C LEU A 274 1.26 12.65 21.75
N MET A 275 1.62 11.78 20.82
CA MET A 275 2.32 10.53 21.12
C MET A 275 3.71 10.80 21.74
N GLU A 276 4.45 11.79 21.21
CA GLU A 276 5.76 12.23 21.74
C GLU A 276 5.64 12.71 23.19
N SER A 277 4.64 13.54 23.50
CA SER A 277 4.37 13.98 24.89
C SER A 277 4.07 12.82 25.81
N VAL A 278 3.26 11.84 25.37
CA VAL A 278 2.95 10.64 26.15
C VAL A 278 4.20 9.76 26.36
N ALA A 279 5.04 9.60 25.33
CA ALA A 279 6.27 8.84 25.44
C ALA A 279 7.23 9.47 26.45
N GLU A 280 7.35 10.80 26.48
CA GLU A 280 8.13 11.53 27.48
C GLU A 280 7.55 11.36 28.89
N GLU A 281 6.24 11.60 29.06
CA GLU A 281 5.55 11.48 30.36
C GLU A 281 5.63 10.08 30.98
N THR A 282 5.61 9.04 30.13
CA THR A 282 5.69 7.65 30.57
C THR A 282 7.14 7.13 30.74
N GLY A 283 8.14 7.92 30.34
CA GLY A 283 9.54 7.52 30.39
C GLY A 283 9.91 6.45 29.34
N TYR A 284 9.10 6.31 28.28
CA TYR A 284 9.39 5.38 27.19
C TYR A 284 10.70 5.74 26.48
N GLY A 285 10.91 7.01 26.21
CA GLY A 285 12.06 7.54 25.48
C GLY A 285 11.64 8.34 24.23
N PRO A 286 12.62 8.85 23.49
CA PRO A 286 12.35 9.67 22.32
C PRO A 286 11.76 8.81 21.18
N ILE A 287 10.72 9.32 20.54
CA ILE A 287 10.18 8.83 19.28
C ILE A 287 10.39 9.90 18.20
N HIS A 288 10.36 9.54 16.93
CA HIS A 288 10.53 10.51 15.84
C HIS A 288 9.54 10.29 14.69
N ALA A 289 9.15 11.39 14.04
CA ALA A 289 8.28 11.32 12.87
C ALA A 289 9.06 10.81 11.65
N LYS A 290 8.44 9.91 10.88
CA LYS A 290 9.03 9.31 9.68
C LYS A 290 8.10 9.41 8.49
N GLU A 291 8.64 9.76 7.33
CA GLU A 291 7.99 9.59 6.04
C GLU A 291 8.62 8.40 5.33
N VAL A 292 7.81 7.52 4.74
CA VAL A 292 8.28 6.28 4.07
C VAL A 292 7.81 6.20 2.63
N GLY A 293 8.57 5.43 1.83
CA GLY A 293 8.34 5.25 0.40
C GLY A 293 7.63 3.94 0.05
#